data_131b96f3cae8c662e7e39aebecbd80f9
#
_entry.id   131b96f3cae8c662e7e39aebecbd80f9
#
_cell.length_a   1.000
_cell.length_b   1.000
_cell.length_c   1.000
_cell.angle_alpha   90.00
_cell.angle_beta   90.00
_cell.angle_gamma   90.00
#
_symmetry.space_group_name_H-M   'P 1'
#
loop_
_entity.id
_entity.type
_entity.pdbx_description
1 polymer ?
#
loop_
_entity_poly.entity_id
_entity_poly.type
_entity_poly.pdbx_seq_one_letter_code
_entity_poly.pdbx_strand_id
1 'polypeptide(L)'
;DKGQKAGLTPPVITVIGEVVNLREKLAWFDKRTLFGKRVLVTRSRSQASRLCSLLEQSGANPVELPTIQVGPLDDFSELDATLKKVADYKWVIFASANAVESIFERLELQGKDARALAGTTIGAIGPATSQALARRGITADFVPSRAVSEVILKELSGRDWKGVSVLLPSADIGRDELEKGLADMGAQVNRLAAYRNIPVQGVSDLAKQAFLDGVDVVTFTS
;
A
#
# COMPACT_ATOMS: atom_id res chain seq x y z
N ASP A 1 -51.16 -9.44 -1.70
CA ASP A 1 -50.15 -9.54 -0.64
C ASP A 1 -49.55 -8.17 -0.34
N LYS A 2 -49.53 -7.79 0.96
CA LYS A 2 -48.97 -6.48 1.39
C LYS A 2 -47.48 -6.36 1.09
N GLY A 3 -46.72 -7.46 1.12
CA GLY A 3 -45.30 -7.48 0.81
C GLY A 3 -45.01 -7.19 -0.67
N GLN A 4 -45.77 -7.77 -1.57
CA GLN A 4 -45.65 -7.50 -3.01
C GLN A 4 -46.01 -6.05 -3.36
N LYS A 5 -47.06 -5.51 -2.69
CA LYS A 5 -47.45 -4.09 -2.86
C LYS A 5 -46.38 -3.12 -2.32
N ALA A 6 -45.56 -3.56 -1.37
CA ALA A 6 -44.45 -2.79 -0.82
C ALA A 6 -43.13 -3.00 -1.61
N GLY A 7 -43.14 -3.72 -2.74
CA GLY A 7 -41.96 -3.96 -3.57
C GLY A 7 -40.90 -4.87 -2.93
N LEU A 8 -41.29 -5.68 -1.93
CA LEU A 8 -40.39 -6.60 -1.25
C LEU A 8 -40.08 -7.82 -2.14
N THR A 9 -38.82 -8.08 -2.38
CA THR A 9 -38.35 -9.26 -3.13
C THR A 9 -37.59 -10.22 -2.22
N PRO A 10 -37.72 -11.56 -2.41
CA PRO A 10 -36.96 -12.53 -1.65
C PRO A 10 -35.43 -12.32 -1.75
N PRO A 11 -34.69 -12.67 -0.67
CA PRO A 11 -35.18 -13.26 0.58
C PRO A 11 -35.74 -12.20 1.55
N VAL A 12 -36.89 -12.50 2.20
CA VAL A 12 -37.55 -11.61 3.16
C VAL A 12 -37.76 -12.34 4.48
N ILE A 13 -37.41 -11.70 5.57
CA ILE A 13 -37.68 -12.17 6.94
C ILE A 13 -38.75 -11.27 7.55
N THR A 14 -39.83 -11.86 8.06
CA THR A 14 -40.89 -11.15 8.79
C THR A 14 -40.69 -11.35 10.29
N VAL A 15 -40.55 -10.26 11.03
CA VAL A 15 -40.46 -10.27 12.50
C VAL A 15 -41.74 -9.74 13.10
N ILE A 16 -42.32 -10.49 14.03
CA ILE A 16 -43.58 -10.16 14.67
C ILE A 16 -43.41 -10.23 16.20
N GLY A 17 -44.03 -9.30 16.92
CA GLY A 17 -44.02 -9.25 18.38
C GLY A 17 -43.37 -7.98 18.93
N GLU A 18 -43.32 -7.89 20.27
CA GLU A 18 -42.78 -6.69 20.95
C GLU A 18 -41.31 -6.42 20.66
N VAL A 19 -40.56 -7.43 20.20
CA VAL A 19 -39.18 -7.29 19.75
C VAL A 19 -39.02 -6.23 18.65
N VAL A 20 -40.07 -5.97 17.85
CA VAL A 20 -40.06 -4.94 16.80
C VAL A 20 -39.85 -3.55 17.41
N ASN A 21 -40.27 -3.31 18.65
CA ASN A 21 -40.08 -2.03 19.35
C ASN A 21 -38.63 -1.77 19.71
N LEU A 22 -37.76 -2.79 19.68
CA LEU A 22 -36.32 -2.64 19.90
C LEU A 22 -35.58 -2.06 18.70
N ARG A 23 -36.23 -1.99 17.52
CA ARG A 23 -35.59 -1.50 16.28
C ARG A 23 -34.88 -0.15 16.44
N GLU A 24 -35.54 0.81 17.09
CA GLU A 24 -34.97 2.14 17.28
C GLU A 24 -33.69 2.12 18.14
N LYS A 25 -33.64 1.23 19.12
CA LYS A 25 -32.47 1.04 20.00
C LYS A 25 -31.35 0.24 19.33
N LEU A 26 -31.73 -0.71 18.44
CA LEU A 26 -30.80 -1.63 17.78
C LEU A 26 -30.36 -1.15 16.39
N ALA A 27 -30.99 -0.13 15.81
CA ALA A 27 -30.68 0.42 14.49
C ALA A 27 -29.39 1.27 14.45
N TRP A 28 -28.44 1.02 15.36
CA TRP A 28 -27.16 1.75 15.40
C TRP A 28 -26.27 1.42 14.19
N PHE A 29 -26.40 0.21 13.63
CA PHE A 29 -25.66 -0.20 12.45
C PHE A 29 -26.17 0.51 11.19
N ASP A 30 -27.48 0.59 11.03
CA ASP A 30 -28.15 1.22 9.89
C ASP A 30 -27.92 2.74 9.82
N LYS A 31 -27.50 3.34 10.95
CA LYS A 31 -27.18 4.79 11.06
C LYS A 31 -25.73 5.13 10.74
N ARG A 32 -24.91 4.14 10.39
CA ARG A 32 -23.52 4.37 10.00
C ARG A 32 -23.44 5.14 8.68
N THR A 33 -22.40 5.97 8.56
CA THR A 33 -22.25 6.92 7.45
C THR A 33 -22.26 6.27 6.06
N LEU A 34 -21.74 5.05 5.95
CA LEU A 34 -21.66 4.31 4.69
C LEU A 34 -22.57 3.08 4.64
N PHE A 35 -23.59 3.03 5.51
CA PHE A 35 -24.53 1.89 5.54
C PHE A 35 -25.17 1.65 4.17
N GLY A 36 -25.11 0.40 3.72
CA GLY A 36 -25.66 -0.05 2.44
C GLY A 36 -24.85 0.37 1.21
N LYS A 37 -23.75 1.11 1.38
CA LYS A 37 -22.89 1.50 0.26
C LYS A 37 -21.95 0.37 -0.15
N ARG A 38 -21.89 0.05 -1.44
CA ARG A 38 -20.91 -0.87 -2.03
C ARG A 38 -19.71 -0.08 -2.51
N VAL A 39 -18.55 -0.40 -1.92
CA VAL A 39 -17.28 0.32 -2.20
C VAL A 39 -16.31 -0.63 -2.87
N LEU A 40 -15.96 -0.35 -4.12
CA LEU A 40 -14.95 -1.10 -4.86
C LEU A 40 -13.55 -0.66 -4.44
N VAL A 41 -12.76 -1.60 -3.91
CA VAL A 41 -11.39 -1.36 -3.45
C VAL A 41 -10.41 -1.98 -4.43
N THR A 42 -9.69 -1.14 -5.18
CA THR A 42 -8.78 -1.58 -6.27
C THR A 42 -7.36 -1.86 -5.80
N ARG A 43 -7.07 -1.65 -4.52
CA ARG A 43 -5.74 -1.85 -3.93
C ARG A 43 -5.37 -3.34 -3.86
N SER A 44 -4.06 -3.64 -3.88
CA SER A 44 -3.56 -5.02 -3.71
C SER A 44 -4.07 -5.65 -2.39
N ARG A 45 -4.35 -6.95 -2.40
CA ARG A 45 -4.96 -7.67 -1.25
C ARG A 45 -4.20 -7.45 0.06
N SER A 46 -2.87 -7.51 0.02
CA SER A 46 -2.03 -7.32 1.21
C SER A 46 -2.19 -5.94 1.87
N GLN A 47 -2.69 -4.96 1.13
CA GLN A 47 -2.85 -3.57 1.59
C GLN A 47 -4.32 -3.14 1.72
N ALA A 48 -5.26 -3.94 1.20
CA ALA A 48 -6.70 -3.64 1.19
C ALA A 48 -7.36 -3.89 2.56
N SER A 49 -6.89 -4.88 3.33
CA SER A 49 -7.55 -5.39 4.54
C SER A 49 -7.88 -4.29 5.57
N ARG A 50 -6.94 -3.37 5.83
CA ARG A 50 -7.21 -2.27 6.78
C ARG A 50 -8.27 -1.30 6.26
N LEU A 51 -8.25 -0.97 4.98
CA LEU A 51 -9.27 -0.10 4.36
C LEU A 51 -10.63 -0.78 4.37
N CYS A 52 -10.70 -2.07 3.98
CA CYS A 52 -11.93 -2.85 4.01
C CYS A 52 -12.52 -2.90 5.42
N SER A 53 -11.71 -3.18 6.44
CA SER A 53 -12.18 -3.17 7.85
C SER A 53 -12.72 -1.81 8.29
N LEU A 54 -12.10 -0.70 7.90
CA LEU A 54 -12.60 0.65 8.21
C LEU A 54 -13.92 0.96 7.48
N LEU A 55 -14.05 0.52 6.22
CA LEU A 55 -15.27 0.65 5.44
C LEU A 55 -16.42 -0.17 6.07
N GLU A 56 -16.16 -1.41 6.46
CA GLU A 56 -17.13 -2.27 7.16
C GLU A 56 -17.55 -1.67 8.51
N GLN A 57 -16.59 -1.16 9.29
CA GLN A 57 -16.89 -0.44 10.52
C GLN A 57 -17.75 0.79 10.28
N SER A 58 -17.68 1.40 9.10
CA SER A 58 -18.51 2.53 8.69
C SER A 58 -19.87 2.09 8.09
N GLY A 59 -20.12 0.78 7.99
CA GLY A 59 -21.36 0.20 7.48
C GLY A 59 -21.39 -0.09 5.97
N ALA A 60 -20.25 0.12 5.28
CA ALA A 60 -20.14 -0.21 3.86
C ALA A 60 -19.97 -1.73 3.63
N ASN A 61 -20.24 -2.14 2.39
CA ASN A 61 -19.90 -3.45 1.85
C ASN A 61 -18.72 -3.30 0.88
N PRO A 62 -17.46 -3.50 1.33
CA PRO A 62 -16.30 -3.42 0.46
C PRO A 62 -16.24 -4.62 -0.48
N VAL A 63 -15.97 -4.35 -1.75
CA VAL A 63 -15.72 -5.34 -2.80
C VAL A 63 -14.27 -5.22 -3.23
N GLU A 64 -13.45 -6.22 -2.92
CA GLU A 64 -12.05 -6.22 -3.31
C GLU A 64 -11.88 -6.57 -4.78
N LEU A 65 -11.27 -5.66 -5.54
CA LEU A 65 -10.91 -5.86 -6.95
C LEU A 65 -9.47 -5.40 -7.17
N PRO A 66 -8.47 -6.14 -6.69
CA PRO A 66 -7.08 -5.77 -6.87
C PRO A 66 -6.73 -5.70 -8.36
N THR A 67 -6.21 -4.56 -8.80
CA THR A 67 -5.78 -4.35 -10.20
C THR A 67 -4.33 -4.71 -10.42
N ILE A 68 -3.55 -4.72 -9.35
CA ILE A 68 -2.15 -5.11 -9.34
C ILE A 68 -1.87 -6.11 -8.21
N GLN A 69 -0.91 -6.97 -8.46
CA GLN A 69 -0.32 -7.87 -7.48
C GLN A 69 1.18 -7.59 -7.38
N VAL A 70 1.68 -7.53 -6.15
CA VAL A 70 3.12 -7.49 -5.91
C VAL A 70 3.68 -8.90 -6.07
N GLY A 71 4.74 -9.02 -6.85
CA GLY A 71 5.42 -10.29 -7.09
C GLY A 71 6.95 -10.16 -7.08
N PRO A 72 7.66 -11.29 -7.06
CA PRO A 72 9.11 -11.30 -7.11
C PRO A 72 9.63 -10.82 -8.49
N LEU A 73 10.87 -10.42 -8.55
CA LEU A 73 11.58 -10.22 -9.81
C LEU A 73 11.81 -11.57 -10.50
N ASP A 74 11.94 -11.57 -11.82
CA ASP A 74 12.33 -12.78 -12.57
C ASP A 74 13.81 -13.11 -12.36
N ASP A 75 14.64 -12.07 -12.16
CA ASP A 75 16.07 -12.19 -11.87
C ASP A 75 16.46 -11.25 -10.72
N PHE A 76 17.10 -11.80 -9.71
CA PHE A 76 17.60 -11.08 -8.54
C PHE A 76 19.11 -10.80 -8.61
N SER A 77 19.79 -11.14 -9.69
CA SER A 77 21.26 -11.08 -9.78
C SER A 77 21.80 -9.69 -9.50
N GLU A 78 21.20 -8.65 -10.08
CA GLU A 78 21.60 -7.26 -9.87
C GLU A 78 21.32 -6.80 -8.43
N LEU A 79 20.14 -7.15 -7.89
CA LEU A 79 19.76 -6.84 -6.52
C LEU A 79 20.72 -7.50 -5.54
N ASP A 80 21.00 -8.79 -5.72
CA ASP A 80 21.91 -9.55 -4.85
C ASP A 80 23.33 -9.03 -4.91
N ALA A 81 23.83 -8.66 -6.10
CA ALA A 81 25.15 -8.06 -6.25
C ALA A 81 25.24 -6.71 -5.55
N THR A 82 24.20 -5.90 -5.63
CA THR A 82 24.11 -4.60 -4.97
C THR A 82 24.06 -4.77 -3.45
N LEU A 83 23.28 -5.73 -2.94
CA LEU A 83 23.15 -5.99 -1.50
C LEU A 83 24.45 -6.54 -0.85
N LYS A 84 25.34 -7.15 -1.63
CA LYS A 84 26.68 -7.52 -1.15
C LYS A 84 27.51 -6.29 -0.76
N LYS A 85 27.26 -5.15 -1.42
CA LYS A 85 27.95 -3.88 -1.27
C LYS A 85 27.07 -2.77 -0.69
N VAL A 86 25.98 -3.12 -0.01
CA VAL A 86 25.01 -2.13 0.46
C VAL A 86 25.61 -1.12 1.45
N ALA A 87 26.65 -1.52 2.19
CA ALA A 87 27.38 -0.63 3.10
C ALA A 87 28.20 0.47 2.39
N ASP A 88 28.41 0.36 1.07
CA ASP A 88 29.11 1.39 0.28
C ASP A 88 28.20 2.60 -0.03
N TYR A 89 26.87 2.44 0.17
CA TYR A 89 25.93 3.53 0.02
C TYR A 89 25.88 4.40 1.29
N LYS A 90 25.88 5.71 1.07
CA LYS A 90 25.69 6.66 2.17
C LYS A 90 24.24 6.72 2.63
N TRP A 91 23.32 6.54 1.68
CA TRP A 91 21.87 6.51 1.92
C TRP A 91 21.22 5.29 1.31
N VAL A 92 20.24 4.73 2.04
CA VAL A 92 19.28 3.77 1.49
C VAL A 92 17.89 4.34 1.73
N ILE A 93 17.16 4.72 0.66
CA ILE A 93 15.84 5.33 0.74
C ILE A 93 14.81 4.33 0.26
N PHE A 94 14.05 3.76 1.17
CA PHE A 94 13.00 2.80 0.83
C PHE A 94 11.74 3.50 0.35
N ALA A 95 11.36 3.26 -0.91
CA ALA A 95 10.18 3.87 -1.53
C ALA A 95 8.86 3.25 -1.05
N SER A 96 8.86 2.04 -0.51
CA SER A 96 7.65 1.32 -0.07
C SER A 96 7.95 0.24 0.96
N ALA A 97 6.91 -0.19 1.70
CA ALA A 97 7.00 -1.34 2.59
C ALA A 97 7.38 -2.63 1.84
N ASN A 98 6.89 -2.80 0.59
CA ASN A 98 7.24 -3.96 -0.22
C ASN A 98 8.73 -4.00 -0.56
N ALA A 99 9.35 -2.84 -0.81
CA ALA A 99 10.79 -2.76 -1.02
C ALA A 99 11.57 -3.16 0.25
N VAL A 100 11.08 -2.79 1.43
CA VAL A 100 11.68 -3.23 2.70
C VAL A 100 11.63 -4.74 2.80
N GLU A 101 10.45 -5.34 2.64
CA GLU A 101 10.28 -6.80 2.78
C GLU A 101 11.18 -7.55 1.77
N SER A 102 11.20 -7.13 0.49
CA SER A 102 12.02 -7.77 -0.54
C SER A 102 13.52 -7.66 -0.23
N ILE A 103 14.01 -6.48 0.18
CA ILE A 103 15.43 -6.30 0.53
C ILE A 103 15.82 -7.21 1.71
N PHE A 104 14.98 -7.26 2.75
CA PHE A 104 15.29 -8.10 3.92
C PHE A 104 15.22 -9.58 3.60
N GLU A 105 14.28 -10.04 2.80
CA GLU A 105 14.24 -11.41 2.31
C GLU A 105 15.53 -11.78 1.56
N ARG A 106 16.03 -10.89 0.69
CA ARG A 106 17.27 -11.12 -0.05
C ARG A 106 18.51 -11.09 0.85
N LEU A 107 18.54 -10.23 1.86
CA LEU A 107 19.62 -10.21 2.87
C LEU A 107 19.64 -11.51 3.66
N GLU A 108 18.48 -11.97 4.13
CA GLU A 108 18.34 -13.24 4.86
C GLU A 108 18.83 -14.44 4.03
N LEU A 109 18.48 -14.52 2.74
CA LEU A 109 18.96 -15.53 1.82
C LEU A 109 20.49 -15.50 1.61
N GLN A 110 21.11 -14.31 1.82
CA GLN A 110 22.57 -14.15 1.80
C GLN A 110 23.22 -14.37 3.18
N GLY A 111 22.46 -14.84 4.20
CA GLY A 111 22.96 -15.01 5.57
C GLY A 111 23.23 -13.69 6.30
N LYS A 112 22.62 -12.59 5.86
CA LYS A 112 22.76 -11.24 6.43
C LYS A 112 21.48 -10.83 7.16
N ASP A 113 21.60 -9.83 8.01
CA ASP A 113 20.47 -9.19 8.71
C ASP A 113 20.56 -7.65 8.64
N ALA A 114 19.79 -6.96 9.47
CA ALA A 114 19.75 -5.49 9.54
C ALA A 114 21.13 -4.84 9.71
N ARG A 115 22.09 -5.54 10.28
CA ARG A 115 23.49 -5.05 10.44
C ARG A 115 24.19 -4.82 9.10
N ALA A 116 23.71 -5.41 8.01
CA ALA A 116 24.22 -5.13 6.67
C ALA A 116 24.05 -3.67 6.25
N LEU A 117 23.08 -2.97 6.85
CA LEU A 117 22.81 -1.54 6.63
C LEU A 117 23.51 -0.62 7.65
N ALA A 118 24.39 -1.19 8.51
CA ALA A 118 25.11 -0.38 9.48
C ALA A 118 26.01 0.67 8.79
N GLY A 119 25.94 1.91 9.28
CA GLY A 119 26.70 3.04 8.72
C GLY A 119 26.02 3.74 7.54
N THR A 120 24.87 3.25 7.05
CA THR A 120 24.05 3.95 6.06
C THR A 120 22.98 4.80 6.76
N THR A 121 22.60 5.92 6.15
CA THR A 121 21.44 6.71 6.58
C THR A 121 20.19 6.13 5.93
N ILE A 122 19.18 5.83 6.72
CA ILE A 122 17.96 5.14 6.25
C ILE A 122 16.81 6.14 6.08
N GLY A 123 16.33 6.27 4.85
CA GLY A 123 15.10 7.00 4.53
C GLY A 123 13.91 6.06 4.32
N ALA A 124 12.74 6.44 4.83
CA ALA A 124 11.47 5.74 4.60
C ALA A 124 10.43 6.67 4.01
N ILE A 125 9.94 6.38 2.80
CA ILE A 125 8.89 7.18 2.18
C ILE A 125 7.54 6.74 2.73
N GLY A 126 7.10 7.45 3.77
CA GLY A 126 5.80 7.27 4.39
C GLY A 126 5.74 6.32 5.58
N PRO A 127 4.64 6.40 6.35
CA PRO A 127 4.49 5.71 7.64
C PRO A 127 4.53 4.17 7.53
N ALA A 128 3.93 3.61 6.48
CA ALA A 128 3.91 2.16 6.27
C ALA A 128 5.31 1.59 6.04
N THR A 129 6.17 2.33 5.31
CA THR A 129 7.57 1.96 5.07
C THR A 129 8.39 2.05 6.36
N SER A 130 8.20 3.12 7.13
CA SER A 130 8.85 3.28 8.43
C SER A 130 8.45 2.17 9.41
N GLN A 131 7.17 1.77 9.43
CA GLN A 131 6.70 0.64 10.24
C GLN A 131 7.29 -0.70 9.78
N ALA A 132 7.46 -0.90 8.46
CA ALA A 132 8.09 -2.11 7.94
C ALA A 132 9.55 -2.20 8.39
N LEU A 133 10.31 -1.10 8.34
CA LEU A 133 11.68 -1.02 8.87
C LEU A 133 11.72 -1.28 10.39
N ALA A 134 10.79 -0.71 11.14
CA ALA A 134 10.73 -0.92 12.59
C ALA A 134 10.51 -2.39 12.97
N ARG A 135 9.70 -3.15 12.20
CA ARG A 135 9.55 -4.60 12.38
C ARG A 135 10.84 -5.37 12.12
N ARG A 136 11.76 -4.81 11.35
CA ARG A 136 13.11 -5.36 11.08
C ARG A 136 14.18 -4.81 12.04
N GLY A 137 13.76 -4.07 13.10
CA GLY A 137 14.66 -3.50 14.10
C GLY A 137 15.37 -2.22 13.67
N ILE A 138 14.92 -1.55 12.60
CA ILE A 138 15.51 -0.31 12.10
C ILE A 138 14.56 0.87 12.34
N THR A 139 15.08 1.91 12.99
CA THR A 139 14.44 3.22 13.02
C THR A 139 14.95 4.04 11.84
N ALA A 140 14.04 4.54 10.98
CA ALA A 140 14.43 5.39 9.87
C ALA A 140 14.93 6.76 10.36
N ASP A 141 16.07 7.22 9.80
CA ASP A 141 16.68 8.52 10.10
C ASP A 141 15.91 9.68 9.43
N PHE A 142 15.17 9.36 8.36
CA PHE A 142 14.38 10.34 7.62
C PHE A 142 13.02 9.72 7.25
N VAL A 143 11.95 10.41 7.62
CA VAL A 143 10.58 10.13 7.19
C VAL A 143 9.94 11.46 6.82
N PRO A 144 9.52 11.67 5.56
CA PRO A 144 8.95 12.94 5.13
C PRO A 144 7.60 13.20 5.77
N SER A 145 7.25 14.47 5.92
CA SER A 145 5.93 14.89 6.43
C SER A 145 4.78 14.44 5.51
N ARG A 146 5.05 14.30 4.21
CA ARG A 146 4.12 13.78 3.20
C ARG A 146 4.88 12.94 2.16
N ALA A 147 4.30 11.81 1.75
CA ALA A 147 4.87 10.87 0.77
C ALA A 147 4.65 11.33 -0.69
N VAL A 148 5.06 12.56 -1.01
CA VAL A 148 5.00 13.18 -2.36
C VAL A 148 6.39 13.68 -2.71
N SER A 149 6.84 13.42 -3.94
CA SER A 149 8.23 13.68 -4.37
C SER A 149 8.67 15.12 -4.12
N GLU A 150 7.82 16.12 -4.39
CA GLU A 150 8.14 17.53 -4.19
C GLU A 150 8.39 17.87 -2.70
N VAL A 151 7.63 17.28 -1.78
CA VAL A 151 7.80 17.50 -0.34
C VAL A 151 9.08 16.81 0.14
N ILE A 152 9.32 15.58 -0.32
CA ILE A 152 10.52 14.81 0.01
C ILE A 152 11.77 15.58 -0.42
N LEU A 153 11.82 15.99 -1.68
CA LEU A 153 12.96 16.75 -2.23
C LEU A 153 13.16 18.08 -1.51
N LYS A 154 12.08 18.80 -1.19
CA LYS A 154 12.13 20.03 -0.42
C LYS A 154 12.72 19.81 0.98
N GLU A 155 12.30 18.77 1.68
CA GLU A 155 12.81 18.46 3.03
C GLU A 155 14.27 17.96 3.01
N LEU A 156 14.71 17.36 1.90
CA LEU A 156 16.09 16.91 1.70
C LEU A 156 17.02 18.00 1.15
N SER A 157 16.51 19.10 0.57
CA SER A 157 17.30 20.13 -0.11
C SER A 157 18.27 20.89 0.79
N GLY A 158 18.07 20.87 2.12
CA GLY A 158 19.00 21.49 3.10
C GLY A 158 20.27 20.68 3.35
N ARG A 159 20.49 19.56 2.66
CA ARG A 159 21.67 18.69 2.81
C ARG A 159 22.59 18.83 1.60
N ASP A 160 23.88 18.60 1.82
CA ASP A 160 24.83 18.49 0.70
C ASP A 160 24.74 17.09 0.09
N TRP A 161 24.31 17.01 -1.16
CA TRP A 161 24.14 15.77 -1.92
C TRP A 161 25.26 15.52 -2.92
N LYS A 162 26.21 16.43 -3.05
CA LYS A 162 27.28 16.31 -4.05
C LYS A 162 28.12 15.04 -3.85
N GLY A 163 28.01 14.11 -4.82
CA GLY A 163 28.72 12.84 -4.78
C GLY A 163 28.20 11.82 -3.75
N VAL A 164 27.08 12.11 -3.09
CA VAL A 164 26.45 11.17 -2.12
C VAL A 164 25.86 9.99 -2.87
N SER A 165 26.31 8.77 -2.51
CA SER A 165 25.77 7.51 -3.05
C SER A 165 24.46 7.16 -2.39
N VAL A 166 23.40 6.99 -3.19
CA VAL A 166 22.04 6.69 -2.74
C VAL A 166 21.55 5.41 -3.40
N LEU A 167 21.15 4.42 -2.60
CA LEU A 167 20.37 3.26 -3.08
C LEU A 167 18.89 3.56 -2.89
N LEU A 168 18.10 3.41 -3.96
CA LEU A 168 16.67 3.65 -3.98
C LEU A 168 15.92 2.38 -4.40
N PRO A 169 15.68 1.40 -3.47
CA PRO A 169 14.90 0.21 -3.76
C PRO A 169 13.45 0.57 -4.05
N SER A 170 12.93 0.14 -5.19
CA SER A 170 11.58 0.50 -5.67
C SER A 170 10.91 -0.64 -6.41
N ALA A 171 9.70 -0.43 -6.91
CA ALA A 171 9.09 -1.31 -7.91
C ALA A 171 9.86 -1.24 -9.24
N ASP A 172 9.74 -2.31 -10.05
CA ASP A 172 10.24 -2.35 -11.44
C ASP A 172 9.65 -1.22 -12.29
N ILE A 173 8.36 -0.99 -12.14
CA ILE A 173 7.63 0.12 -12.77
C ILE A 173 7.27 1.13 -11.68
N GLY A 174 7.74 2.35 -11.81
CA GLY A 174 7.50 3.41 -10.83
C GLY A 174 7.91 4.77 -11.36
N ARG A 175 7.54 5.81 -10.62
CA ARG A 175 7.89 7.19 -10.94
C ARG A 175 9.37 7.42 -10.67
N ASP A 176 9.99 8.27 -11.48
CA ASP A 176 11.41 8.60 -11.42
C ASP A 176 11.71 10.00 -10.85
N GLU A 177 10.65 10.74 -10.43
CA GLU A 177 10.81 12.12 -9.95
C GLU A 177 11.75 12.23 -8.75
N LEU A 178 11.68 11.27 -7.82
CA LEU A 178 12.57 11.29 -6.65
C LEU A 178 14.02 11.00 -7.04
N GLU A 179 14.25 10.04 -7.92
CA GLU A 179 15.56 9.72 -8.47
C GLU A 179 16.17 10.93 -9.17
N LYS A 180 15.42 11.54 -10.10
CA LYS A 180 15.83 12.72 -10.85
C LYS A 180 16.11 13.90 -9.92
N GLY A 181 15.22 14.19 -8.99
CA GLY A 181 15.38 15.30 -8.07
C GLY A 181 16.60 15.16 -7.14
N LEU A 182 16.92 13.94 -6.68
CA LEU A 182 18.16 13.68 -5.92
C LEU A 182 19.39 13.83 -6.81
N ALA A 183 19.35 13.34 -8.05
CA ALA A 183 20.44 13.48 -9.01
C ALA A 183 20.68 14.96 -9.36
N ASP A 184 19.64 15.77 -9.56
CA ASP A 184 19.73 17.22 -9.80
C ASP A 184 20.38 17.97 -8.63
N MET A 185 20.23 17.45 -7.39
CA MET A 185 20.94 17.96 -6.22
C MET A 185 22.41 17.48 -6.11
N GLY A 186 22.86 16.60 -7.02
CA GLY A 186 24.24 16.11 -7.10
C GLY A 186 24.47 14.72 -6.53
N ALA A 187 23.43 13.99 -6.11
CA ALA A 187 23.55 12.62 -5.62
C ALA A 187 23.83 11.63 -6.77
N GLN A 188 24.55 10.56 -6.43
CA GLN A 188 24.73 9.38 -7.29
C GLN A 188 23.67 8.36 -6.94
N VAL A 189 22.52 8.40 -7.64
CA VAL A 189 21.37 7.57 -7.32
C VAL A 189 21.41 6.26 -8.10
N ASN A 190 21.40 5.15 -7.38
CA ASN A 190 21.14 3.82 -7.94
C ASN A 190 19.70 3.42 -7.59
N ARG A 191 18.77 3.64 -8.54
CA ARG A 191 17.41 3.12 -8.42
C ARG A 191 17.41 1.67 -8.85
N LEU A 192 16.97 0.79 -7.96
CA LEU A 192 17.02 -0.65 -8.17
C LEU A 192 15.65 -1.27 -7.95
N ALA A 193 15.21 -2.09 -8.92
CA ALA A 193 14.00 -2.88 -8.75
C ALA A 193 14.20 -3.89 -7.63
N ALA A 194 13.29 -3.89 -6.65
CA ALA A 194 13.26 -4.85 -5.55
C ALA A 194 12.07 -5.83 -5.69
N TYR A 195 11.02 -5.46 -6.39
CA TYR A 195 9.83 -6.26 -6.64
C TYR A 195 9.12 -5.79 -7.91
N ARG A 196 8.16 -6.58 -8.40
CA ARG A 196 7.35 -6.22 -9.57
C ARG A 196 5.91 -5.91 -9.20
N ASN A 197 5.34 -4.99 -9.98
CA ASN A 197 3.91 -4.76 -10.03
C ASN A 197 3.32 -5.53 -11.21
N ILE A 198 2.62 -6.63 -10.92
CA ILE A 198 2.06 -7.52 -11.94
C ILE A 198 0.58 -7.19 -12.11
N PRO A 199 0.10 -6.84 -13.32
CA PRO A 199 -1.32 -6.67 -13.57
C PRO A 199 -2.08 -7.97 -13.28
N VAL A 200 -3.20 -7.87 -12.57
CA VAL A 200 -4.08 -9.03 -12.31
C VAL A 200 -4.89 -9.32 -13.56
N GLN A 201 -4.84 -10.57 -14.03
CA GLN A 201 -5.63 -11.00 -15.18
C GLN A 201 -7.13 -11.15 -14.80
N GLY A 202 -8.01 -10.97 -15.77
CA GLY A 202 -9.46 -11.14 -15.57
C GLY A 202 -10.14 -10.01 -14.79
N VAL A 203 -9.42 -8.97 -14.39
CA VAL A 203 -9.98 -7.81 -13.65
C VAL A 203 -11.16 -7.18 -14.38
N SER A 204 -11.09 -7.10 -15.73
CA SER A 204 -12.17 -6.49 -16.53
C SER A 204 -13.51 -7.18 -16.34
N ASP A 205 -13.55 -8.50 -16.29
CA ASP A 205 -14.81 -9.24 -16.15
C ASP A 205 -15.34 -9.19 -14.72
N LEU A 206 -14.45 -9.26 -13.72
CA LEU A 206 -14.80 -9.04 -12.32
C LEU A 206 -15.30 -7.61 -12.09
N ALA A 207 -14.68 -6.62 -12.72
CA ALA A 207 -15.14 -5.23 -12.67
C ALA A 207 -16.53 -5.08 -13.29
N LYS A 208 -16.76 -5.62 -14.49
CA LYS A 208 -18.08 -5.61 -15.13
C LYS A 208 -19.14 -6.19 -14.21
N GLN A 209 -18.86 -7.37 -13.63
CA GLN A 209 -19.82 -8.01 -12.71
C GLN A 209 -20.06 -7.14 -11.47
N ALA A 210 -19.04 -6.58 -10.86
CA ALA A 210 -19.18 -5.68 -9.71
C ALA A 210 -20.05 -4.46 -10.04
N PHE A 211 -19.87 -3.87 -11.24
CA PHE A 211 -20.70 -2.75 -11.68
C PHE A 211 -22.15 -3.17 -12.00
N LEU A 212 -22.37 -4.35 -12.58
CA LEU A 212 -23.71 -4.89 -12.79
C LEU A 212 -24.45 -5.13 -11.47
N ASP A 213 -23.73 -5.59 -10.45
CA ASP A 213 -24.27 -5.81 -9.11
C ASP A 213 -24.50 -4.48 -8.34
N GLY A 214 -24.07 -3.36 -8.91
CA GLY A 214 -24.17 -2.02 -8.34
C GLY A 214 -22.96 -1.65 -7.45
N VAL A 215 -22.27 -0.57 -7.79
CA VAL A 215 -21.16 0.04 -7.04
C VAL A 215 -21.48 1.51 -6.80
N ASP A 216 -21.41 1.95 -5.53
CA ASP A 216 -21.64 3.36 -5.19
C ASP A 216 -20.35 4.18 -5.27
N VAL A 217 -19.20 3.57 -4.90
CA VAL A 217 -17.91 4.25 -4.82
C VAL A 217 -16.78 3.34 -5.30
N VAL A 218 -15.83 3.91 -6.03
CA VAL A 218 -14.57 3.24 -6.39
C VAL A 218 -13.41 3.98 -5.74
N THR A 219 -12.51 3.25 -5.06
CA THR A 219 -11.31 3.84 -4.47
C THR A 219 -10.11 3.55 -5.34
N PHE A 220 -9.34 4.60 -5.65
CA PHE A 220 -8.04 4.50 -6.29
C PHE A 220 -6.97 4.96 -5.30
N THR A 221 -5.93 4.16 -5.15
CA THR A 221 -4.77 4.50 -4.32
C THR A 221 -3.52 4.43 -5.19
N SER A 222 -2.79 5.51 -5.20
CA SER A 222 -1.46 5.57 -5.83
C SER A 222 -0.40 4.92 -4.94
#